data_8dc0745a4e99f85dd98c3aeee976d318
#
_entry.id   8dc0745a4e99f85dd98c3aeee976d318
#
_cell.length_a   1.000
_cell.length_b   1.000
_cell.length_c   1.000
_cell.angle_alpha   90.00
_cell.angle_beta   90.00
_cell.angle_gamma   90.00
#
_symmetry.space_group_name_H-M   'P 1'
#
loop_
_entity.id
_entity.type
_entity.pdbx_description
1 polymer ?
#
loop_
_entity_poly.entity_id
_entity_poly.type
_entity_poly.pdbx_seq_one_letter_code
_entity_poly.pdbx_strand_id
1 'polypeptide(L)'
;MADALAPQVPNARIDVGDLPDALGDAANDLVFVPVTPCRLLDTRVAGGQILANSARGFDVTSVSSYAGQGGSGTNCGVGDQGSFAAAVINFTVVNPSAAGFITAYPVGVSQPMASTLNYAPGSVVGNLSIVPLDQSAATNELSVYTFAQTHLVADIVGYYINPQ
;
A
#
# COMPACT_ATOMS: atom_id res chain seq x y z
N MET A 1 -8.28 -63.48 7.21
CA MET A 1 -8.39 -62.10 7.66
C MET A 1 -7.87 -61.25 6.52
N ALA A 2 -8.77 -60.59 5.82
CA ALA A 2 -8.42 -59.73 4.66
C ALA A 2 -8.14 -58.33 5.17
N ASP A 3 -6.91 -57.90 4.96
CA ASP A 3 -6.47 -56.55 5.27
C ASP A 3 -7.05 -55.62 4.19
N ALA A 4 -7.99 -54.76 4.58
CA ALA A 4 -8.63 -53.81 3.68
C ALA A 4 -7.66 -52.66 3.43
N LEU A 5 -7.03 -52.65 2.24
CA LEU A 5 -6.28 -51.51 1.76
C LEU A 5 -7.21 -50.28 1.70
N ALA A 6 -6.93 -49.27 2.50
CA ALA A 6 -7.54 -47.97 2.36
C ALA A 6 -7.25 -47.39 0.96
N PRO A 7 -8.20 -46.75 0.29
CA PRO A 7 -7.95 -46.17 -1.02
C PRO A 7 -6.89 -45.09 -0.92
N GLN A 8 -5.77 -45.30 -1.61
CA GLN A 8 -4.75 -44.29 -1.81
C GLN A 8 -5.37 -43.18 -2.66
N VAL A 9 -5.56 -42.00 -2.06
CA VAL A 9 -5.89 -40.81 -2.83
C VAL A 9 -4.66 -40.52 -3.70
N PRO A 10 -4.77 -40.51 -5.04
CA PRO A 10 -3.65 -40.14 -5.86
C PRO A 10 -3.23 -38.72 -5.47
N ASN A 11 -1.94 -38.52 -5.16
CA ASN A 11 -1.33 -37.20 -5.11
C ASN A 11 -1.43 -36.60 -6.50
N ALA A 12 -2.58 -36.02 -6.83
CA ALA A 12 -2.70 -35.18 -7.97
C ALA A 12 -1.85 -33.94 -7.66
N ARG A 13 -0.60 -33.94 -8.11
CA ARG A 13 0.13 -32.69 -8.33
C ARG A 13 -0.72 -31.94 -9.34
N ILE A 14 -1.41 -30.92 -8.88
CA ILE A 14 -1.94 -29.89 -9.77
C ILE A 14 -0.70 -29.27 -10.37
N ASP A 15 -0.49 -29.50 -11.66
CA ASP A 15 0.53 -28.79 -12.42
C ASP A 15 0.04 -27.35 -12.59
N VAL A 16 0.53 -26.47 -11.72
CA VAL A 16 0.10 -25.05 -11.67
C VAL A 16 0.73 -24.21 -12.80
N GLY A 17 1.55 -24.83 -13.68
CA GLY A 17 2.27 -24.12 -14.73
C GLY A 17 1.42 -23.52 -15.85
N ASP A 18 0.13 -23.88 -15.97
CA ASP A 18 -0.77 -23.40 -17.04
C ASP A 18 -1.89 -22.47 -16.55
N LEU A 19 -1.95 -22.12 -15.27
CA LEU A 19 -2.95 -21.19 -14.75
C LEU A 19 -2.30 -19.80 -14.64
N PRO A 20 -2.80 -18.78 -15.34
CA PRO A 20 -2.41 -17.39 -15.06
C PRO A 20 -2.75 -17.10 -13.60
N ASP A 21 -1.78 -16.58 -12.83
CA ASP A 21 -1.87 -16.31 -11.39
C ASP A 21 -2.14 -17.55 -10.50
N ALA A 22 -1.54 -18.69 -10.82
CA ALA A 22 -1.58 -19.85 -9.92
C ALA A 22 -0.80 -19.57 -8.64
N LEU A 23 -1.44 -19.83 -7.48
CA LEU A 23 -0.78 -19.75 -6.18
C LEU A 23 0.48 -20.63 -6.16
N GLY A 24 1.64 -20.04 -5.80
CA GLY A 24 2.94 -20.67 -5.84
C GLY A 24 3.70 -20.47 -7.15
N ASP A 25 3.25 -19.56 -8.03
CA ASP A 25 3.99 -19.12 -9.21
C ASP A 25 5.08 -18.11 -8.80
N ALA A 26 6.33 -18.58 -8.72
CA ALA A 26 7.48 -17.76 -8.34
C ALA A 26 7.73 -16.55 -9.27
N ALA A 27 7.11 -16.52 -10.47
CA ALA A 27 7.23 -15.39 -11.38
C ALA A 27 6.21 -14.28 -11.10
N ASN A 28 5.07 -14.61 -10.46
CA ASN A 28 3.96 -13.68 -10.26
C ASN A 28 3.58 -13.50 -8.76
N ASP A 29 3.94 -14.44 -7.89
CA ASP A 29 3.66 -14.33 -6.46
C ASP A 29 4.60 -13.31 -5.82
N LEU A 30 4.01 -12.39 -5.05
CA LEU A 30 4.77 -11.38 -4.31
C LEU A 30 5.11 -11.87 -2.90
N VAL A 31 6.33 -11.56 -2.45
CA VAL A 31 6.79 -11.86 -1.08
C VAL A 31 6.60 -10.64 -0.19
N PHE A 32 5.92 -10.82 0.95
CA PHE A 32 5.78 -9.78 1.96
C PHE A 32 7.07 -9.61 2.77
N VAL A 33 7.54 -8.38 2.88
CA VAL A 33 8.67 -7.96 3.70
C VAL A 33 8.17 -7.01 4.79
N PRO A 34 8.15 -7.41 6.06
CA PRO A 34 7.74 -6.53 7.14
C PRO A 34 8.82 -5.47 7.42
N VAL A 35 8.39 -4.26 7.77
CA VAL A 35 9.27 -3.23 8.34
C VAL A 35 8.74 -2.82 9.72
N THR A 36 9.62 -2.33 10.59
CA THR A 36 9.18 -1.70 11.83
C THR A 36 8.27 -0.53 11.48
N PRO A 37 7.06 -0.42 12.06
CA PRO A 37 6.14 0.67 11.74
C PRO A 37 6.81 2.02 11.77
N CYS A 38 6.71 2.77 10.67
CA CYS A 38 7.47 3.98 10.47
C CYS A 38 6.64 5.03 9.72
N ARG A 39 6.72 6.30 10.15
CA ARG A 39 5.96 7.40 9.57
C ARG A 39 6.47 7.76 8.19
N LEU A 40 5.65 7.56 7.15
CA LEU A 40 5.91 8.03 5.79
C LEU A 40 5.60 9.53 5.64
N LEU A 41 4.42 9.94 6.09
CA LEU A 41 3.97 11.32 5.95
C LEU A 41 3.08 11.75 7.12
N ASP A 42 3.09 13.07 7.37
CA ASP A 42 2.17 13.73 8.29
C ASP A 42 1.92 15.17 7.82
N THR A 43 0.79 15.38 7.18
CA THR A 43 0.47 16.70 6.60
C THR A 43 0.18 17.77 7.66
N ARG A 44 0.11 17.42 8.93
CA ARG A 44 0.05 18.38 10.05
C ARG A 44 1.43 19.01 10.32
N VAL A 45 2.50 18.27 9.98
CA VAL A 45 3.89 18.69 10.17
C VAL A 45 4.42 19.38 8.91
N ALA A 46 4.11 18.83 7.72
CA ALA A 46 4.58 19.41 6.46
C ALA A 46 3.49 19.37 5.37
N GLY A 47 3.46 20.37 4.52
CA GLY A 47 2.58 20.47 3.35
C GLY A 47 1.13 20.85 3.64
N GLY A 48 0.66 20.87 4.89
CA GLY A 48 -0.71 21.23 5.24
C GLY A 48 -1.77 20.26 4.74
N GLN A 49 -3.04 20.57 4.99
CA GLN A 49 -4.19 19.74 4.57
C GLN A 49 -4.17 19.48 3.05
N ILE A 50 -4.64 18.32 2.64
CA ILE A 50 -4.99 18.03 1.26
C ILE A 50 -6.34 18.70 1.00
N LEU A 51 -6.44 19.49 -0.06
CA LEU A 51 -7.66 20.23 -0.38
C LEU A 51 -8.77 19.29 -0.85
N ALA A 52 -10.02 19.71 -0.67
CA ALA A 52 -11.17 18.95 -1.15
C ALA A 52 -11.11 18.71 -2.67
N ASN A 53 -11.53 17.53 -3.10
CA ASN A 53 -11.55 17.10 -4.50
C ASN A 53 -10.19 17.22 -5.20
N SER A 54 -9.12 16.98 -4.47
CA SER A 54 -7.77 17.01 -5.03
C SER A 54 -6.93 15.79 -4.61
N ALA A 55 -5.90 15.49 -5.37
CA ALA A 55 -4.92 14.48 -5.08
C ALA A 55 -3.57 15.11 -4.80
N ARG A 56 -2.75 14.45 -3.96
CA ARG A 56 -1.36 14.81 -3.69
C ARG A 56 -0.47 13.59 -3.81
N GLY A 57 0.69 13.75 -4.47
CA GLY A 57 1.72 12.73 -4.56
C GLY A 57 2.61 12.72 -3.31
N PHE A 58 3.10 11.53 -2.98
CA PHE A 58 4.02 11.29 -1.85
C PHE A 58 5.08 10.27 -2.23
N ASP A 59 6.27 10.47 -1.68
CA ASP A 59 7.39 9.53 -1.80
C ASP A 59 7.18 8.33 -0.87
N VAL A 60 7.46 7.14 -1.37
CA VAL A 60 7.48 5.89 -0.59
C VAL A 60 8.82 5.18 -0.73
N THR A 61 9.51 5.34 -1.85
CA THR A 61 10.75 4.64 -2.17
C THR A 61 11.87 5.59 -2.57
N SER A 62 13.09 5.09 -2.68
CA SER A 62 14.26 5.81 -3.23
C SER A 62 14.59 7.15 -2.58
N VAL A 63 14.12 7.37 -1.35
CA VAL A 63 14.43 8.58 -0.58
C VAL A 63 15.26 8.22 0.65
N SER A 64 16.12 9.13 1.07
CA SER A 64 16.91 8.96 2.29
C SER A 64 16.14 9.33 3.56
N SER A 65 15.05 10.09 3.41
CA SER A 65 14.27 10.64 4.54
C SER A 65 12.89 11.07 4.07
N TYR A 66 11.88 10.87 4.90
CA TYR A 66 10.51 11.36 4.71
C TYR A 66 10.21 12.69 5.42
N ALA A 67 11.23 13.33 6.01
CA ALA A 67 11.05 14.58 6.76
C ALA A 67 10.41 15.70 5.91
N GLY A 68 10.67 15.75 4.60
CA GLY A 68 10.09 16.74 3.69
C GLY A 68 8.58 16.65 3.54
N GLN A 69 7.99 15.49 3.80
CA GLN A 69 6.53 15.27 3.83
C GLN A 69 5.98 15.05 5.26
N GLY A 70 6.75 15.43 6.28
CA GLY A 70 6.35 15.35 7.70
C GLY A 70 6.55 13.97 8.33
N GLY A 71 7.21 13.06 7.64
CA GLY A 71 7.50 11.72 8.12
C GLY A 71 8.83 11.58 8.87
N SER A 72 9.33 10.37 8.91
CA SER A 72 10.59 10.01 9.58
C SER A 72 11.80 10.72 8.96
N GLY A 73 12.79 11.05 9.79
CA GLY A 73 14.11 11.52 9.34
C GLY A 73 14.97 10.46 8.65
N THR A 74 14.44 9.24 8.46
CA THR A 74 15.09 8.14 7.75
C THR A 74 14.17 7.60 6.65
N ASN A 75 14.68 6.70 5.82
CA ASN A 75 13.89 5.99 4.79
C ASN A 75 13.10 4.79 5.32
N CYS A 76 12.92 4.64 6.63
CA CYS A 76 12.16 3.55 7.27
C CYS A 76 12.65 2.13 6.93
N GLY A 77 13.82 1.95 6.35
CA GLY A 77 14.28 0.66 5.84
C GLY A 77 13.54 0.18 4.59
N VAL A 78 12.86 1.09 3.89
CA VAL A 78 12.20 0.80 2.62
C VAL A 78 13.24 0.80 1.50
N GLY A 79 13.10 -0.13 0.56
CA GLY A 79 14.02 -0.30 -0.55
C GLY A 79 13.92 0.80 -1.62
N ASP A 80 14.68 0.61 -2.69
CA ASP A 80 14.72 1.52 -3.82
C ASP A 80 13.54 1.25 -4.78
N GLN A 81 13.21 2.27 -5.60
CA GLN A 81 12.21 2.19 -6.65
C GLN A 81 12.49 1.02 -7.61
N GLY A 82 11.44 0.33 -8.04
CA GLY A 82 11.54 -0.87 -8.88
C GLY A 82 11.85 -2.15 -8.11
N SER A 83 12.17 -2.07 -6.82
CA SER A 83 12.44 -3.24 -5.99
C SER A 83 11.18 -3.86 -5.37
N PHE A 84 10.04 -3.18 -5.39
CA PHE A 84 8.77 -3.72 -4.89
C PHE A 84 7.53 -3.19 -5.61
N ALA A 85 6.44 -3.97 -5.54
CA ALA A 85 5.22 -3.74 -6.31
C ALA A 85 4.15 -3.00 -5.51
N ALA A 86 4.07 -3.22 -4.19
CA ALA A 86 3.03 -2.63 -3.34
C ALA A 86 3.54 -2.39 -1.92
N ALA A 87 3.00 -1.37 -1.26
CA ALA A 87 3.25 -1.11 0.15
C ALA A 87 2.02 -1.41 1.01
N VAL A 88 2.28 -1.82 2.26
CA VAL A 88 1.26 -2.00 3.31
C VAL A 88 1.33 -0.78 4.22
N ILE A 89 0.32 0.07 4.11
CA ILE A 89 0.30 1.40 4.72
C ILE A 89 -0.97 1.56 5.55
N ASN A 90 -0.79 2.02 6.80
CA ASN A 90 -1.90 2.48 7.63
C ASN A 90 -2.13 3.96 7.38
N PHE A 91 -3.22 4.29 6.70
CA PHE A 91 -3.65 5.66 6.47
C PHE A 91 -4.54 6.14 7.62
N THR A 92 -4.29 7.33 8.13
CA THR A 92 -5.13 7.98 9.14
C THR A 92 -5.54 9.35 8.66
N VAL A 93 -6.85 9.54 8.49
CA VAL A 93 -7.46 10.85 8.22
C VAL A 93 -7.66 11.57 9.55
N VAL A 94 -7.34 12.86 9.60
CA VAL A 94 -7.44 13.68 10.81
C VAL A 94 -8.20 14.96 10.52
N ASN A 95 -9.29 15.16 11.24
CA ASN A 95 -10.12 16.35 11.22
C ASN A 95 -10.59 16.79 9.82
N PRO A 96 -11.27 15.89 9.07
CA PRO A 96 -11.83 16.26 7.78
C PRO A 96 -12.96 17.29 7.92
N SER A 97 -13.05 18.20 6.95
CA SER A 97 -14.04 19.30 6.96
C SER A 97 -15.48 18.85 6.72
N ALA A 98 -15.68 17.69 6.11
CA ALA A 98 -16.98 17.08 5.82
C ALA A 98 -16.84 15.55 5.76
N ALA A 99 -17.96 14.84 5.67
CA ALA A 99 -17.96 13.41 5.37
C ALA A 99 -17.39 13.16 3.96
N GLY A 100 -16.65 12.06 3.82
CA GLY A 100 -16.03 11.74 2.55
C GLY A 100 -15.14 10.50 2.62
N PHE A 101 -14.18 10.44 1.73
CA PHE A 101 -13.26 9.32 1.61
C PHE A 101 -11.91 9.77 1.06
N ILE A 102 -10.89 8.97 1.28
CA ILE A 102 -9.64 9.01 0.52
C ILE A 102 -9.55 7.82 -0.42
N THR A 103 -8.82 8.00 -1.52
CA THR A 103 -8.39 6.93 -2.43
C THR A 103 -6.87 7.01 -2.57
N ALA A 104 -6.18 5.92 -2.24
CA ALA A 104 -4.73 5.77 -2.43
C ALA A 104 -4.47 4.88 -3.65
N TYR A 105 -3.60 5.33 -4.55
CA TYR A 105 -3.34 4.65 -5.82
C TYR A 105 -1.96 5.07 -6.38
N PRO A 106 -1.39 4.33 -7.35
CA PRO A 106 -0.11 4.70 -7.96
C PRO A 106 -0.17 6.05 -8.67
N VAL A 107 0.89 6.83 -8.62
CA VAL A 107 1.02 8.04 -9.43
C VAL A 107 0.98 7.66 -10.92
N GLY A 108 0.46 8.56 -11.75
CA GLY A 108 0.41 8.36 -13.20
C GLY A 108 -0.76 7.54 -13.73
N VAL A 109 -1.58 6.93 -12.85
CA VAL A 109 -2.81 6.24 -13.26
C VAL A 109 -4.05 7.07 -12.92
N SER A 110 -5.16 6.78 -13.60
CA SER A 110 -6.46 7.41 -13.28
C SER A 110 -6.92 6.98 -11.89
N GLN A 111 -7.52 7.92 -11.14
CA GLN A 111 -8.09 7.60 -9.84
C GLN A 111 -9.12 6.46 -9.95
N PRO A 112 -8.97 5.36 -9.20
CA PRO A 112 -9.93 4.27 -9.19
C PRO A 112 -11.23 4.70 -8.46
N MET A 113 -12.34 4.04 -8.79
CA MET A 113 -13.65 4.26 -8.15
C MET A 113 -13.79 3.56 -6.77
N ALA A 114 -12.68 3.19 -6.14
CA ALA A 114 -12.65 2.54 -4.84
C ALA A 114 -12.18 3.49 -3.74
N SER A 115 -12.78 3.42 -2.56
CA SER A 115 -12.28 4.14 -1.39
C SER A 115 -11.27 3.29 -0.62
N THR A 116 -10.18 3.92 -0.17
CA THR A 116 -9.22 3.33 0.76
C THR A 116 -9.72 3.46 2.20
N LEU A 117 -10.36 4.58 2.54
CA LEU A 117 -10.85 4.90 3.88
C LEU A 117 -11.99 5.90 3.77
N ASN A 118 -13.12 5.61 4.45
CA ASN A 118 -14.24 6.54 4.58
C ASN A 118 -14.22 7.21 5.95
N TYR A 119 -14.68 8.46 6.02
CA TYR A 119 -14.62 9.27 7.25
C TYR A 119 -15.84 10.17 7.44
N ALA A 120 -16.11 10.51 8.69
CA ALA A 120 -17.09 11.51 9.10
C ALA A 120 -16.40 12.86 9.39
N PRO A 121 -17.15 13.99 9.40
CA PRO A 121 -16.59 15.31 9.71
C PRO A 121 -15.88 15.30 11.07
N GLY A 122 -14.72 15.92 11.18
CA GLY A 122 -13.97 16.09 12.42
C GLY A 122 -13.40 14.79 13.02
N SER A 123 -13.56 13.64 12.35
CA SER A 123 -13.09 12.35 12.87
C SER A 123 -11.57 12.20 12.82
N VAL A 124 -11.07 11.25 13.62
CA VAL A 124 -9.73 10.66 13.45
C VAL A 124 -9.96 9.18 13.23
N VAL A 125 -9.68 8.70 12.04
CA VAL A 125 -9.96 7.31 11.64
C VAL A 125 -8.85 6.78 10.76
N GLY A 126 -8.45 5.52 10.99
CA GLY A 126 -7.39 4.84 10.25
C GLY A 126 -7.87 3.56 9.57
N ASN A 127 -7.19 3.19 8.50
CA ASN A 127 -7.35 1.91 7.81
C ASN A 127 -6.01 1.44 7.25
N LEU A 128 -5.71 0.16 7.45
CA LEU A 128 -4.56 -0.51 6.84
C LEU A 128 -4.94 -0.97 5.44
N SER A 129 -4.12 -0.62 4.46
CA SER A 129 -4.37 -0.97 3.06
C SER A 129 -3.09 -1.43 2.36
N ILE A 130 -3.23 -2.34 1.42
CA ILE A 130 -2.18 -2.70 0.46
C ILE A 130 -2.41 -1.84 -0.77
N VAL A 131 -1.42 -1.03 -1.14
CA VAL A 131 -1.53 -0.10 -2.26
C VAL A 131 -0.40 -0.37 -3.25
N PRO A 132 -0.71 -0.67 -4.52
CA PRO A 132 0.29 -0.67 -5.58
C PRO A 132 0.98 0.70 -5.66
N LEU A 133 2.23 0.71 -6.06
CA LEU A 133 3.02 1.92 -6.21
C LEU A 133 3.47 2.11 -7.66
N ASP A 134 3.68 3.35 -8.07
CA ASP A 134 4.33 3.63 -9.34
C ASP A 134 5.81 3.22 -9.26
N GLN A 135 6.23 2.35 -10.18
CA GLN A 135 7.60 1.85 -10.31
C GLN A 135 8.35 2.51 -11.47
N SER A 136 7.76 3.53 -12.09
CA SER A 136 8.43 4.36 -13.10
C SER A 136 9.46 5.30 -12.44
N ALA A 137 10.20 6.05 -13.25
CA ALA A 137 11.16 7.05 -12.75
C ALA A 137 10.48 8.36 -12.27
N ALA A 138 9.21 8.31 -11.84
CA ALA A 138 8.52 9.45 -11.26
C ALA A 138 9.12 9.82 -9.89
N THR A 139 8.94 11.07 -9.48
CA THR A 139 9.45 11.57 -8.19
C THR A 139 8.60 11.11 -7.00
N ASN A 140 7.36 10.71 -7.22
CA ASN A 140 6.45 10.19 -6.20
C ASN A 140 5.84 8.88 -6.69
N GLU A 141 5.66 7.90 -5.82
CA GLU A 141 5.09 6.60 -6.16
C GLU A 141 3.62 6.47 -5.75
N LEU A 142 3.19 7.23 -4.74
CA LEU A 142 1.86 7.16 -4.14
C LEU A 142 1.07 8.43 -4.39
N SER A 143 -0.13 8.32 -4.92
CA SER A 143 -1.12 9.40 -5.00
C SER A 143 -2.23 9.17 -3.99
N VAL A 144 -2.63 10.20 -3.25
CA VAL A 144 -3.79 10.14 -2.36
C VAL A 144 -4.77 11.27 -2.70
N TYR A 145 -5.95 10.88 -3.17
CA TYR A 145 -7.09 11.77 -3.38
C TYR A 145 -7.92 11.87 -2.11
N THR A 146 -8.53 13.02 -1.87
CA THR A 146 -9.54 13.21 -0.82
C THR A 146 -10.78 13.95 -1.35
N PHE A 147 -11.95 13.47 -0.94
CA PHE A 147 -13.23 14.12 -1.28
C PHE A 147 -13.45 15.42 -0.49
N ALA A 148 -13.18 15.42 0.81
CA ALA A 148 -13.24 16.62 1.66
C ALA A 148 -11.83 17.00 2.14
N GLN A 149 -11.62 18.28 2.40
CA GLN A 149 -10.33 18.78 2.92
C GLN A 149 -9.99 18.11 4.25
N THR A 150 -8.78 17.58 4.39
CA THR A 150 -8.34 16.86 5.58
C THR A 150 -6.83 16.85 5.75
N HIS A 151 -6.38 16.62 6.98
CA HIS A 151 -5.03 16.13 7.21
C HIS A 151 -4.94 14.62 6.98
N LEU A 152 -3.78 14.19 6.52
CA LEU A 152 -3.43 12.79 6.31
C LEU A 152 -2.14 12.46 7.06
N VAL A 153 -2.18 11.29 7.70
CA VAL A 153 -1.02 10.65 8.31
C VAL A 153 -0.91 9.26 7.70
N ALA A 154 0.29 8.81 7.36
CA ALA A 154 0.49 7.45 6.86
C ALA A 154 1.74 6.82 7.46
N ASP A 155 1.58 5.57 7.93
CA ASP A 155 2.64 4.76 8.49
C ASP A 155 2.80 3.48 7.68
N ILE A 156 4.03 3.19 7.21
CA ILE A 156 4.34 1.93 6.51
C ILE A 156 4.63 0.84 7.54
N VAL A 157 4.15 -0.38 7.25
CA VAL A 157 4.38 -1.57 8.09
C VAL A 157 5.01 -2.73 7.31
N GLY A 158 5.12 -2.61 6.01
CA GLY A 158 5.75 -3.59 5.13
C GLY A 158 5.52 -3.28 3.66
N TYR A 159 6.08 -4.11 2.81
CA TYR A 159 5.93 -4.01 1.37
C TYR A 159 6.01 -5.38 0.70
N TYR A 160 5.62 -5.46 -0.56
CA TYR A 160 5.68 -6.67 -1.38
C TYR A 160 6.73 -6.51 -2.46
N ILE A 161 7.59 -7.52 -2.62
CA ILE A 161 8.61 -7.60 -3.66
C ILE A 161 8.35 -8.78 -4.58
N ASN A 162 8.86 -8.71 -5.82
CA ASN A 162 8.94 -9.87 -6.68
C ASN A 162 9.96 -10.86 -6.07
N PRO A 163 9.66 -12.16 -6.05
CA PRO A 163 10.64 -13.16 -5.63
C PRO A 163 11.84 -13.16 -6.59
N GLN A 164 13.04 -13.26 -6.03
CA GLN A 164 14.28 -13.39 -6.81
C GLN A 164 14.59 -14.87 -7.13
#